data_a144bfcedbb4012214715c61bda89a5d
#
_entry.id   a144bfcedbb4012214715c61bda89a5d
#
_cell.length_a   1.000
_cell.length_b   1.000
_cell.length_c   1.000
_cell.angle_alpha   90.00
_cell.angle_beta   90.00
_cell.angle_gamma   90.00
#
_symmetry.space_group_name_H-M   'P 1'
#
loop_
_entity.id
_entity.type
_entity.pdbx_description
1 polymer ?
#
loop_
_entity_poly.entity_id
_entity_poly.type
_entity_poly.pdbx_seq_one_letter_code
_entity_poly.pdbx_strand_id
1 'polypeptide(L)'
;MAEEARSLVVVITHGTEHELSSAAMTIANGGMTAGLNVSIFLTSSGVDLVRRRAIDMTHVAPLDPLAALVADFLKRGGTIWACTPCVKARGYEQADLIDGVVIAGASGMHQLIAKGAATLSF
;
A
#
# COMPACT_ATOMS: atom_id res chain seq x y z
N MET A 1 -28.44 -7.96 10.91
CA MET A 1 -27.28 -7.17 11.35
C MET A 1 -26.17 -7.34 10.30
N ALA A 2 -25.70 -6.26 9.75
CA ALA A 2 -24.60 -6.37 8.80
C ALA A 2 -23.33 -6.77 9.54
N GLU A 3 -22.62 -7.76 9.04
CA GLU A 3 -21.30 -8.11 9.56
C GLU A 3 -20.32 -6.98 9.23
N GLU A 4 -19.44 -6.68 10.19
CA GLU A 4 -18.33 -5.78 9.90
C GLU A 4 -17.42 -6.41 8.84
N ALA A 5 -16.96 -5.59 7.90
CA ALA A 5 -15.99 -6.06 6.92
C ALA A 5 -14.71 -6.49 7.61
N ARG A 6 -14.16 -7.63 7.22
CA ARG A 6 -12.87 -8.09 7.70
C ARG A 6 -11.76 -7.19 7.16
N SER A 7 -10.71 -7.09 7.93
CA SER A 7 -9.54 -6.31 7.55
C SER A 7 -8.47 -7.20 6.91
N LEU A 8 -7.82 -6.66 5.89
CA LEU A 8 -6.67 -7.24 5.23
C LEU A 8 -5.52 -6.24 5.31
N VAL A 9 -4.37 -6.70 5.72
CA VAL A 9 -3.13 -5.91 5.69
C VAL A 9 -2.21 -6.50 4.62
N VAL A 10 -1.79 -5.66 3.69
CA VAL A 10 -0.85 -6.04 2.63
C VAL A 10 0.49 -5.35 2.91
N VAL A 11 1.54 -6.12 3.12
CA VAL A 11 2.90 -5.59 3.33
C VAL A 11 3.66 -5.67 2.01
N ILE A 12 4.18 -4.53 1.57
CA ILE A 12 4.95 -4.46 0.31
C ILE A 12 6.37 -4.01 0.65
N THR A 13 7.35 -4.83 0.26
CA THR A 13 8.77 -4.59 0.53
C THR A 13 9.56 -4.26 -0.74
N HIS A 14 8.95 -4.40 -1.91
CA HIS A 14 9.59 -4.16 -3.20
C HIS A 14 9.23 -2.79 -3.74
N GLY A 15 10.18 -2.19 -4.45
CA GLY A 15 10.03 -0.86 -5.03
C GLY A 15 9.41 -0.84 -6.41
N THR A 16 9.60 0.27 -7.11
CA THR A 16 8.94 0.56 -8.40
C THR A 16 9.36 -0.35 -9.53
N GLU A 17 10.54 -0.96 -9.44
CA GLU A 17 11.12 -1.80 -10.51
C GLU A 17 10.70 -3.26 -10.43
N HIS A 18 10.09 -3.68 -9.33
CA HIS A 18 9.78 -5.08 -9.10
C HIS A 18 8.33 -5.38 -9.46
N GLU A 19 8.11 -6.42 -10.26
CA GLU A 19 6.76 -6.80 -10.70
C GLU A 19 5.81 -7.15 -9.55
N LEU A 20 6.35 -7.65 -8.42
CA LEU A 20 5.54 -7.96 -7.25
C LEU A 20 4.84 -6.74 -6.67
N SER A 21 5.36 -5.53 -6.88
CA SER A 21 4.69 -4.31 -6.43
C SER A 21 3.38 -4.08 -7.19
N SER A 22 3.39 -4.28 -8.50
CA SER A 22 2.16 -4.20 -9.31
C SER A 22 1.19 -5.34 -8.98
N ALA A 23 1.69 -6.54 -8.75
CA ALA A 23 0.88 -7.68 -8.32
C ALA A 23 0.23 -7.40 -6.96
N ALA A 24 1.00 -6.89 -6.00
CA ALA A 24 0.49 -6.56 -4.67
C ALA A 24 -0.63 -5.52 -4.72
N MET A 25 -0.47 -4.45 -5.50
CA MET A 25 -1.50 -3.43 -5.65
C MET A 25 -2.75 -3.96 -6.34
N THR A 26 -2.60 -4.84 -7.32
CA THR A 26 -3.72 -5.52 -7.97
C THR A 26 -4.49 -6.38 -6.97
N ILE A 27 -3.78 -7.14 -6.15
CA ILE A 27 -4.38 -7.99 -5.11
C ILE A 27 -5.07 -7.15 -4.05
N ALA A 28 -4.45 -6.03 -3.63
CA ALA A 28 -5.06 -5.11 -2.66
C ALA A 28 -6.38 -4.54 -3.17
N ASN A 29 -6.42 -4.09 -4.42
CA ASN A 29 -7.66 -3.61 -5.04
C ASN A 29 -8.71 -4.73 -5.15
N GLY A 30 -8.27 -5.96 -5.45
CA GLY A 30 -9.13 -7.14 -5.44
C GLY A 30 -9.77 -7.39 -4.09
N GLY A 31 -9.01 -7.18 -3.01
CA GLY A 31 -9.53 -7.28 -1.64
C GLY A 31 -10.63 -6.27 -1.37
N MET A 32 -10.47 -5.03 -1.83
CA MET A 32 -11.51 -4.00 -1.71
C MET A 32 -12.77 -4.39 -2.52
N THR A 33 -12.59 -4.90 -3.71
CA THR A 33 -13.71 -5.39 -4.53
C THR A 33 -14.47 -6.51 -3.84
N ALA A 34 -13.77 -7.36 -3.10
CA ALA A 34 -14.37 -8.43 -2.30
C ALA A 34 -15.03 -7.95 -1.00
N GLY A 35 -14.97 -6.66 -0.69
CA GLY A 35 -15.59 -6.08 0.49
C GLY A 35 -14.73 -6.03 1.74
N LEU A 36 -13.42 -6.27 1.61
CA LEU A 36 -12.50 -6.17 2.73
C LEU A 36 -12.09 -4.71 2.98
N ASN A 37 -11.77 -4.40 4.24
CA ASN A 37 -11.07 -3.17 4.59
C ASN A 37 -9.58 -3.41 4.39
N VAL A 38 -8.99 -2.79 3.38
CA VAL A 38 -7.59 -3.05 3.02
C VAL A 38 -6.70 -1.90 3.45
N SER A 39 -5.63 -2.24 4.15
CA SER A 39 -4.55 -1.32 4.51
C SER A 39 -3.25 -1.86 3.95
N ILE A 40 -2.43 -0.96 3.41
CA ILE A 40 -1.12 -1.30 2.88
C ILE A 40 -0.06 -0.70 3.78
N PHE A 41 0.94 -1.50 4.14
CA PHE A 41 2.13 -1.05 4.85
C PHE A 41 3.33 -1.20 3.92
N LEU A 42 3.94 -0.06 3.60
CA LEU A 42 5.13 -0.01 2.75
C LEU A 42 6.37 0.08 3.63
N THR A 43 7.27 -0.86 3.45
CA THR A 43 8.56 -0.87 4.16
C THR A 43 9.70 -1.11 3.17
N SER A 44 10.93 -0.85 3.58
CA SER A 44 12.10 -0.99 2.72
C SER A 44 11.90 -0.21 1.42
N SER A 45 12.25 -0.78 0.27
CA SER A 45 12.07 -0.13 -1.04
C SER A 45 10.60 0.11 -1.39
N GLY A 46 9.67 -0.54 -0.69
CA GLY A 46 8.23 -0.33 -0.92
C GLY A 46 7.79 1.12 -0.71
N VAL A 47 8.48 1.89 0.14
CA VAL A 47 8.13 3.30 0.35
C VAL A 47 8.31 4.16 -0.91
N ASP A 48 9.10 3.71 -1.87
CA ASP A 48 9.26 4.41 -3.15
C ASP A 48 8.00 4.40 -4.00
N LEU A 49 7.07 3.45 -3.75
CA LEU A 49 5.82 3.38 -4.50
C LEU A 49 4.94 4.61 -4.31
N VAL A 50 5.13 5.34 -3.23
CA VAL A 50 4.32 6.53 -2.93
C VAL A 50 5.11 7.83 -3.02
N ARG A 51 6.37 7.76 -3.43
CA ARG A 51 7.11 8.97 -3.77
C ARG A 51 6.52 9.58 -5.04
N ARG A 52 6.31 10.89 -5.02
CA ARG A 52 5.70 11.59 -6.16
C ARG A 52 6.43 11.28 -7.46
N ARG A 53 5.68 10.90 -8.49
CA ARG A 53 6.14 10.56 -9.84
C ARG A 53 6.96 9.27 -9.98
N ALA A 54 7.32 8.60 -8.89
CA ALA A 54 8.18 7.41 -8.95
C ALA A 54 7.58 6.28 -9.78
N ILE A 55 6.26 6.16 -9.80
CA ILE A 55 5.54 5.06 -10.46
C ILE A 55 4.90 5.46 -11.80
N ASP A 56 5.11 6.69 -12.27
CA ASP A 56 4.42 7.20 -13.47
C ASP A 56 4.70 6.37 -14.72
N MET A 57 5.87 5.73 -14.79
CA MET A 57 6.28 4.94 -15.95
C MET A 57 6.22 3.42 -15.69
N THR A 58 5.78 2.99 -14.53
CA THR A 58 5.77 1.57 -14.19
C THR A 58 4.50 0.90 -14.71
N HIS A 59 4.68 -0.06 -15.61
CA HIS A 59 3.59 -0.86 -16.16
C HIS A 59 4.06 -2.28 -16.43
N VAL A 60 3.50 -3.23 -15.72
CA VAL A 60 3.81 -4.66 -15.84
C VAL A 60 2.62 -5.38 -16.45
N ALA A 61 2.64 -5.55 -17.78
CA ALA A 61 1.56 -6.26 -18.46
C ALA A 61 1.43 -7.71 -17.95
N PRO A 62 0.22 -8.28 -17.82
CA PRO A 62 -1.08 -7.73 -18.22
C PRO A 62 -1.76 -6.85 -17.15
N LEU A 63 -1.07 -6.51 -16.07
CA LEU A 63 -1.64 -5.68 -15.01
C LEU A 63 -1.76 -4.21 -15.47
N ASP A 64 -2.63 -3.47 -14.81
CA ASP A 64 -2.78 -2.04 -15.08
C ASP A 64 -1.51 -1.26 -14.70
N PRO A 65 -1.31 -0.06 -15.27
CA PRO A 65 -0.21 0.80 -14.83
C PRO A 65 -0.22 1.03 -13.32
N LEU A 66 0.96 1.00 -12.71
CA LEU A 66 1.06 1.08 -11.25
C LEU A 66 0.45 2.36 -10.68
N ALA A 67 0.64 3.49 -11.35
CA ALA A 67 0.04 4.75 -10.93
C ALA A 67 -1.49 4.68 -10.89
N ALA A 68 -2.12 4.01 -11.86
CA ALA A 68 -3.56 3.81 -11.87
C ALA A 68 -4.03 2.90 -10.73
N LEU A 69 -3.26 1.85 -10.43
CA LEU A 69 -3.57 0.93 -9.33
C LEU A 69 -3.53 1.64 -7.97
N VAL A 70 -2.51 2.44 -7.74
CA VAL A 70 -2.37 3.20 -6.48
C VAL A 70 -3.46 4.26 -6.35
N ALA A 71 -3.73 5.01 -7.43
CA ALA A 71 -4.77 6.03 -7.44
C ALA A 71 -6.16 5.42 -7.16
N ASP A 72 -6.47 4.29 -7.78
CA ASP A 72 -7.74 3.58 -7.56
C ASP A 72 -7.87 3.13 -6.10
N PHE A 73 -6.81 2.56 -5.55
CA PHE A 73 -6.79 2.11 -4.15
C PHE A 73 -7.13 3.25 -3.19
N LEU A 74 -6.46 4.39 -3.33
CA LEU A 74 -6.69 5.56 -2.48
C LEU A 74 -8.08 6.17 -2.70
N LYS A 75 -8.53 6.26 -3.94
CA LYS A 75 -9.86 6.79 -4.30
C LYS A 75 -10.98 5.95 -3.67
N ARG A 76 -10.77 4.65 -3.55
CA ARG A 76 -11.73 3.72 -2.95
C ARG A 76 -11.67 3.69 -1.43
N GLY A 77 -10.87 4.55 -0.81
CA GLY A 77 -10.77 4.70 0.64
C GLY A 77 -9.76 3.78 1.32
N GLY A 78 -8.86 3.17 0.57
CA GLY A 78 -7.79 2.35 1.13
C GLY A 78 -6.79 3.18 1.92
N THR A 79 -6.18 2.59 2.93
CA THR A 79 -5.16 3.23 3.77
C THR A 79 -3.78 2.77 3.31
N ILE A 80 -2.86 3.72 3.12
CA ILE A 80 -1.45 3.42 2.87
C ILE A 80 -0.59 4.06 3.95
N TRP A 81 0.19 3.24 4.63
CA TRP A 81 1.22 3.68 5.57
C TRP A 81 2.59 3.50 4.96
N ALA A 82 3.45 4.51 5.09
CA ALA A 82 4.85 4.43 4.71
C ALA A 82 5.72 4.36 5.96
N CYS A 83 6.55 3.36 6.05
CA CYS A 83 7.38 3.08 7.23
C CYS A 83 8.29 4.25 7.58
N THR A 84 8.18 4.76 8.79
CA THR A 84 8.91 5.94 9.26
C THR A 84 10.43 5.82 9.08
N PRO A 85 11.12 4.76 9.58
CA PRO A 85 12.57 4.66 9.39
C PRO A 85 12.98 4.58 7.93
N CYS A 86 12.19 3.92 7.09
CA CYS A 86 12.52 3.75 5.67
C CYS A 86 12.38 5.07 4.90
N VAL A 87 11.35 5.85 5.22
CA VAL A 87 11.13 7.17 4.66
C VAL A 87 12.26 8.12 5.08
N LYS A 88 12.61 8.11 6.36
CA LYS A 88 13.69 8.96 6.90
C LYS A 88 15.05 8.60 6.32
N ALA A 89 15.37 7.32 6.20
CA ALA A 89 16.64 6.86 5.63
C ALA A 89 16.82 7.34 4.19
N ARG A 90 15.73 7.55 3.46
CA ARG A 90 15.74 8.05 2.08
C ARG A 90 15.65 9.58 1.99
N GLY A 91 15.53 10.26 3.12
CA GLY A 91 15.39 11.71 3.16
C GLY A 91 14.04 12.23 2.65
N TYR A 92 13.01 11.38 2.65
CA TYR A 92 11.68 11.81 2.21
C TYR A 92 10.93 12.50 3.34
N GLU A 93 10.26 13.60 2.99
CA GLU A 93 9.32 14.28 3.85
C GLU A 93 7.89 14.02 3.36
N GLN A 94 6.89 14.37 4.14
CA GLN A 94 5.48 14.18 3.74
C GLN A 94 5.18 14.81 2.38
N ALA A 95 5.77 15.97 2.08
CA ALA A 95 5.58 16.66 0.81
C ALA A 95 6.14 15.90 -0.41
N ASP A 96 7.08 14.98 -0.18
CA ASP A 96 7.66 14.15 -1.24
C ASP A 96 6.77 12.97 -1.60
N LEU A 97 5.76 12.68 -0.79
CA LEU A 97 4.85 11.56 -0.98
C LEU A 97 3.53 12.02 -1.59
N ILE A 98 2.87 11.12 -2.30
CA ILE A 98 1.55 11.40 -2.87
C ILE A 98 0.53 11.67 -1.74
N ASP A 99 -0.52 12.43 -2.08
CA ASP A 99 -1.56 12.79 -1.10
C ASP A 99 -2.28 11.54 -0.59
N GLY A 100 -2.63 11.55 0.69
CA GLY A 100 -3.36 10.47 1.32
C GLY A 100 -2.48 9.40 1.99
N VAL A 101 -1.17 9.45 1.79
CA VAL A 101 -0.23 8.52 2.44
C VAL A 101 0.13 9.04 3.83
N VAL A 102 0.16 8.14 4.80
CA VAL A 102 0.52 8.46 6.20
C VAL A 102 1.88 7.85 6.51
N ILE A 103 2.81 8.67 6.96
CA ILE A 103 4.09 8.19 7.49
C ILE A 103 3.85 7.66 8.89
N ALA A 104 4.10 6.37 9.13
CA ALA A 104 3.82 5.74 10.42
C ALA A 104 4.73 4.54 10.65
N GLY A 105 4.89 4.18 11.92
CA GLY A 105 5.50 2.91 12.28
C GLY A 105 4.54 1.74 12.11
N ALA A 106 5.02 0.54 12.41
CA ALA A 106 4.24 -0.69 12.21
C ALA A 106 3.13 -0.91 13.23
N SER A 107 3.05 -0.10 14.29
CA SER A 107 2.10 -0.33 15.38
C SER A 107 0.64 -0.31 14.94
N GLY A 108 0.27 0.59 14.01
CA GLY A 108 -1.10 0.64 13.49
C GLY A 108 -1.49 -0.64 12.75
N MET A 109 -0.57 -1.17 11.95
CA MET A 109 -0.72 -2.45 11.28
C MET A 109 -0.93 -3.59 12.30
N HIS A 110 -0.08 -3.64 13.32
CA HIS A 110 -0.17 -4.68 14.35
C HIS A 110 -1.46 -4.60 15.17
N GLN A 111 -2.02 -3.40 15.36
CA GLN A 111 -3.31 -3.26 16.02
C GLN A 111 -4.44 -3.93 15.20
N LEU A 112 -4.40 -3.80 13.87
CA LEU A 112 -5.34 -4.50 13.01
C LEU A 112 -5.14 -6.02 13.06
N ILE A 113 -3.90 -6.48 13.07
CA ILE A 113 -3.58 -7.90 13.20
C ILE A 113 -4.09 -8.46 14.52
N ALA A 114 -3.92 -7.72 15.62
CA ALA A 114 -4.42 -8.11 16.94
C ALA A 114 -5.94 -8.26 16.97
N LYS A 115 -6.65 -7.52 16.12
CA LYS A 115 -8.10 -7.60 15.96
C LYS A 115 -8.56 -8.66 14.96
N GLY A 116 -7.63 -9.44 14.41
CA GLY A 116 -7.95 -10.55 13.52
C GLY A 116 -7.81 -10.26 12.03
N ALA A 117 -7.10 -9.20 11.64
CA ALA A 117 -6.85 -8.93 10.24
C ALA A 117 -6.06 -10.07 9.58
N ALA A 118 -6.44 -10.44 8.35
CA ALA A 118 -5.62 -11.30 7.52
C ALA A 118 -4.42 -10.51 6.98
N THR A 119 -3.34 -11.21 6.61
CA THR A 119 -2.12 -10.57 6.11
C THR A 119 -1.63 -11.25 4.84
N LEU A 120 -1.14 -10.42 3.91
CA LEU A 120 -0.42 -10.86 2.72
C LEU A 120 0.86 -10.04 2.63
N SER A 121 1.94 -10.65 2.15
CA SER A 121 3.26 -9.98 2.05
C SER A 121 3.87 -10.18 0.66
N PHE A 122 4.48 -9.13 0.18
CA PHE A 122 5.11 -9.12 -1.14
C PHE A 122 6.48 -8.49 -1.14
#